data_7bfbaa596b2c01d2abe81be43f8a2269
#
_entry.id   7bfbaa596b2c01d2abe81be43f8a2269
#
_cell.length_a   1.000
_cell.length_b   1.000
_cell.length_c   1.000
_cell.angle_alpha   90.00
_cell.angle_beta   90.00
_cell.angle_gamma   90.00
#
_symmetry.space_group_name_H-M   'P 1'
#
loop_
_entity.id
_entity.type
_entity.pdbx_description
1 polymer ?
#
loop_
_entity_poly.entity_id
_entity_poly.type
_entity_poly.pdbx_seq_one_letter_code
_entity_poly.pdbx_strand_id
1 'polypeptide(L)'
;MTETVAPPPADPVGARPPVGSGIDYEKFLDCVHCGLCTASCPTYLETGDENNSPRGRIYLMRAVTDGRLELNDTVKRHLDLCLDCRSCESACPSGVQYGRLIEPFRIETQQRDVSENKSRPGWLQTMRNIDCFGGSSITFSNALADSELRSSAASTMATRQPPAP
;
A
#
# COMPACT_ATOMS: atom_id res chain seq x y z
N MET A 1 -3.06 -30.36 27.70
CA MET A 1 -3.64 -29.09 28.24
C MET A 1 -3.90 -28.19 27.05
N THR A 2 -5.14 -28.15 26.56
CA THR A 2 -5.54 -27.32 25.43
C THR A 2 -5.94 -25.96 25.99
N GLU A 3 -5.03 -25.01 25.87
CA GLU A 3 -5.30 -23.62 26.23
C GLU A 3 -6.29 -23.04 25.20
N THR A 4 -7.54 -22.88 25.62
CA THR A 4 -8.57 -22.26 24.81
C THR A 4 -8.28 -20.76 24.79
N VAL A 5 -7.64 -20.28 23.71
CA VAL A 5 -7.44 -18.84 23.49
C VAL A 5 -8.82 -18.21 23.36
N ALA A 6 -9.16 -17.33 24.32
CA ALA A 6 -10.39 -16.57 24.26
C ALA A 6 -10.42 -15.68 22.99
N PRO A 7 -11.57 -15.54 22.32
CA PRO A 7 -11.67 -14.63 21.20
C PRO A 7 -11.38 -13.20 21.68
N PRO A 8 -10.78 -12.34 20.83
CA PRO A 8 -10.53 -10.95 21.17
C PRO A 8 -11.86 -10.24 21.53
N PRO A 9 -11.84 -9.25 22.44
CA PRO A 9 -13.02 -8.50 22.81
C PRO A 9 -13.64 -7.84 21.58
N ALA A 10 -14.96 -7.91 21.43
CA ALA A 10 -15.68 -7.27 20.36
C ALA A 10 -15.46 -5.75 20.43
N ASP A 11 -15.10 -5.12 19.30
CA ASP A 11 -14.91 -3.69 19.20
C ASP A 11 -16.18 -2.93 19.58
N PRO A 12 -16.07 -1.76 20.23
CA PRO A 12 -17.23 -0.95 20.61
C PRO A 12 -18.00 -0.54 19.34
N VAL A 13 -19.33 -0.67 19.42
CA VAL A 13 -20.26 -0.30 18.34
C VAL A 13 -19.95 1.14 17.87
N GLY A 14 -19.49 1.28 16.62
CA GLY A 14 -19.08 2.56 16.02
C GLY A 14 -17.58 2.67 15.71
N ALA A 15 -16.75 1.69 16.09
CA ALA A 15 -15.34 1.66 15.68
C ALA A 15 -15.23 1.37 14.19
N ARG A 16 -14.27 2.05 13.54
CA ARG A 16 -13.91 1.77 12.14
C ARG A 16 -13.49 0.30 12.01
N PRO A 17 -13.96 -0.43 10.98
CA PRO A 17 -13.58 -1.84 10.81
C PRO A 17 -12.05 -2.01 10.75
N PRO A 18 -11.49 -3.13 11.22
CA PRO A 18 -10.06 -3.39 11.17
C PRO A 18 -9.56 -3.37 9.71
N VAL A 19 -8.29 -3.01 9.52
CA VAL A 19 -7.66 -3.04 8.18
C VAL A 19 -7.66 -4.47 7.67
N GLY A 20 -8.02 -4.65 6.40
CA GLY A 20 -8.11 -5.97 5.78
C GLY A 20 -9.47 -6.67 5.97
N SER A 21 -10.43 -6.05 6.68
CA SER A 21 -11.78 -6.62 6.84
C SER A 21 -12.55 -6.77 5.52
N GLY A 22 -12.16 -6.00 4.49
CA GLY A 22 -12.71 -6.12 3.13
C GLY A 22 -12.07 -7.22 2.29
N ILE A 23 -11.04 -7.89 2.79
CA ILE A 23 -10.37 -9.00 2.12
C ILE A 23 -11.05 -10.30 2.52
N ASP A 24 -11.30 -11.16 1.52
CA ASP A 24 -11.81 -12.50 1.77
C ASP A 24 -10.81 -13.27 2.66
N TYR A 25 -11.23 -13.60 3.87
CA TYR A 25 -10.37 -14.19 4.89
C TYR A 25 -9.78 -15.55 4.48
N GLU A 26 -10.52 -16.33 3.69
CA GLU A 26 -10.07 -17.63 3.19
C GLU A 26 -8.74 -17.52 2.42
N LYS A 27 -8.51 -16.40 1.73
CA LYS A 27 -7.26 -16.16 1.00
C LYS A 27 -6.02 -16.08 1.90
N PHE A 28 -6.19 -15.69 3.17
CA PHE A 28 -5.09 -15.77 4.13
C PHE A 28 -4.80 -17.21 4.54
N LEU A 29 -5.81 -18.09 4.53
CA LEU A 29 -5.69 -19.49 4.93
C LEU A 29 -5.06 -20.36 3.84
N ASP A 30 -5.07 -19.92 2.57
CA ASP A 30 -4.37 -20.59 1.47
C ASP A 30 -2.86 -20.71 1.73
N CYS A 31 -2.31 -19.84 2.58
CA CYS A 31 -0.88 -19.86 2.91
C CYS A 31 -0.58 -20.86 4.04
N VAL A 32 0.05 -21.98 3.70
CA VAL A 32 0.49 -23.00 4.66
C VAL A 32 1.88 -22.71 5.26
N HIS A 33 2.44 -21.52 5.05
CA HIS A 33 3.72 -21.06 5.58
C HIS A 33 4.93 -21.95 5.27
N CYS A 34 4.92 -22.72 4.17
CA CYS A 34 6.00 -23.65 3.79
C CYS A 34 7.34 -22.97 3.46
N GLY A 35 7.34 -21.69 3.08
CA GLY A 35 8.55 -20.92 2.81
C GLY A 35 9.12 -21.04 1.39
N LEU A 36 8.54 -21.80 0.49
CA LEU A 36 9.05 -21.93 -0.89
C LEU A 36 9.08 -20.61 -1.66
N CYS A 37 8.23 -19.66 -1.30
CA CYS A 37 8.21 -18.31 -1.88
C CYS A 37 9.38 -17.41 -1.45
N THR A 38 10.12 -17.75 -0.38
CA THR A 38 11.19 -16.89 0.15
C THR A 38 12.37 -16.78 -0.81
N ALA A 39 12.72 -17.87 -1.48
CA ALA A 39 13.82 -17.91 -2.46
C ALA A 39 13.55 -17.05 -3.71
N SER A 40 12.29 -16.75 -4.01
CA SER A 40 11.90 -15.92 -5.16
C SER A 40 11.64 -14.45 -4.80
N CYS A 41 11.71 -14.09 -3.51
CA CYS A 41 11.40 -12.74 -3.04
C CYS A 41 12.66 -11.86 -2.97
N PRO A 42 12.79 -10.82 -3.83
CA PRO A 42 13.99 -9.98 -3.83
C PRO A 42 14.21 -9.25 -2.51
N THR A 43 13.15 -8.77 -1.85
CA THR A 43 13.28 -8.04 -0.58
C THR A 43 13.69 -8.96 0.57
N TYR A 44 13.30 -10.22 0.54
CA TYR A 44 13.78 -11.20 1.52
C TYR A 44 15.23 -11.58 1.29
N LEU A 45 15.63 -11.81 0.03
CA LEU A 45 17.01 -12.16 -0.31
C LEU A 45 17.99 -11.06 0.08
N GLU A 46 17.59 -9.79 -0.06
CA GLU A 46 18.44 -8.64 0.29
C GLU A 46 18.51 -8.41 1.79
N THR A 47 17.40 -8.55 2.52
CA THR A 47 17.35 -8.17 3.95
C THR A 47 17.54 -9.32 4.92
N GLY A 48 17.27 -10.57 4.51
CA GLY A 48 17.25 -11.74 5.37
C GLY A 48 16.16 -11.70 6.47
N ASP A 49 15.30 -10.68 6.46
CA ASP A 49 14.25 -10.49 7.47
C ASP A 49 12.97 -11.21 7.04
N GLU A 50 12.51 -12.12 7.89
CA GLU A 50 11.30 -12.91 7.64
C GLU A 50 10.05 -12.03 7.46
N ASN A 51 9.96 -10.89 8.15
CA ASN A 51 8.85 -9.96 7.98
C ASN A 51 8.81 -9.32 6.58
N ASN A 52 9.94 -9.33 5.85
CA ASN A 52 10.05 -8.90 4.46
C ASN A 52 9.81 -10.04 3.46
N SER A 53 9.55 -11.26 3.93
CA SER A 53 9.17 -12.39 3.08
C SER A 53 7.68 -12.34 2.69
N PRO A 54 7.27 -13.01 1.60
CA PRO A 54 5.85 -13.06 1.24
C PRO A 54 4.98 -13.70 2.34
N ARG A 55 5.43 -14.83 2.90
CA ARG A 55 4.69 -15.50 3.98
C ARG A 55 4.66 -14.67 5.26
N GLY A 56 5.76 -14.00 5.60
CA GLY A 56 5.83 -13.11 6.76
C GLY A 56 4.86 -11.94 6.63
N ARG A 57 4.77 -11.33 5.44
CA ARG A 57 3.78 -10.27 5.17
C ARG A 57 2.34 -10.77 5.25
N ILE A 58 2.05 -11.98 4.76
CA ILE A 58 0.71 -12.59 4.92
C ILE A 58 0.39 -12.75 6.41
N TYR A 59 1.35 -13.22 7.20
CA TYR A 59 1.18 -13.36 8.64
C TYR A 59 0.91 -12.01 9.33
N LEU A 60 1.66 -10.96 8.97
CA LEU A 60 1.45 -9.61 9.50
C LEU A 60 0.07 -9.06 9.13
N MET A 61 -0.33 -9.16 7.86
CA MET A 61 -1.66 -8.71 7.40
C MET A 61 -2.78 -9.44 8.15
N ARG A 62 -2.67 -10.77 8.26
CA ARG A 62 -3.63 -11.59 9.00
C ARG A 62 -3.70 -11.20 10.47
N ALA A 63 -2.54 -11.00 11.13
CA ALA A 63 -2.50 -10.62 12.54
C ALA A 63 -3.15 -9.25 12.79
N VAL A 64 -3.02 -8.31 11.85
CA VAL A 64 -3.70 -7.00 11.91
C VAL A 64 -5.21 -7.16 11.68
N THR A 65 -5.61 -7.96 10.70
CA THR A 65 -7.04 -8.22 10.42
C THR A 65 -7.73 -8.91 11.59
N ASP A 66 -7.02 -9.83 12.27
CA ASP A 66 -7.51 -10.52 13.47
C ASP A 66 -7.50 -9.63 14.73
N GLY A 67 -7.01 -8.39 14.67
CA GLY A 67 -6.86 -7.51 15.84
C GLY A 67 -5.78 -7.95 16.83
N ARG A 68 -4.94 -8.94 16.48
CA ARG A 68 -3.83 -9.42 17.33
C ARG A 68 -2.60 -8.51 17.29
N LEU A 69 -2.50 -7.70 16.26
CA LEU A 69 -1.39 -6.77 16.04
C LEU A 69 -1.95 -5.42 15.58
N GLU A 70 -1.47 -4.34 16.20
CA GLU A 70 -1.79 -2.99 15.75
C GLU A 70 -1.04 -2.65 14.45
N LEU A 71 -1.73 -1.94 13.55
CA LEU A 71 -1.12 -1.41 12.33
C LEU A 71 -0.23 -0.21 12.66
N ASN A 72 0.98 -0.48 13.13
CA ASN A 72 1.98 0.55 13.43
C ASN A 72 2.92 0.81 12.24
N ASP A 73 3.78 1.83 12.35
CA ASP A 73 4.68 2.23 11.27
C ASP A 73 5.70 1.13 10.91
N THR A 74 6.04 0.24 11.87
CA THR A 74 6.92 -0.90 11.60
C THR A 74 6.25 -1.91 10.68
N VAL A 75 5.01 -2.28 10.97
CA VAL A 75 4.22 -3.19 10.10
C VAL A 75 4.03 -2.59 8.72
N LYS A 76 3.65 -1.30 8.64
CA LYS A 76 3.51 -0.58 7.36
C LYS A 76 4.80 -0.63 6.54
N ARG A 77 5.95 -0.38 7.18
CA ARG A 77 7.25 -0.44 6.52
C ARG A 77 7.52 -1.80 5.87
N HIS A 78 7.24 -2.91 6.57
CA HIS A 78 7.44 -4.26 6.01
C HIS A 78 6.53 -4.51 4.80
N LEU A 79 5.30 -4.03 4.85
CA LEU A 79 4.35 -4.13 3.73
C LEU A 79 4.76 -3.24 2.55
N ASP A 80 5.23 -2.01 2.82
CA ASP A 80 5.63 -1.04 1.80
C ASP A 80 6.92 -1.45 1.06
N LEU A 81 7.83 -2.17 1.71
CA LEU A 81 9.03 -2.70 1.08
C LEU A 81 8.73 -3.75 -0.01
N CYS A 82 7.52 -4.31 -0.08
CA CYS A 82 7.16 -5.23 -1.14
C CYS A 82 7.14 -4.54 -2.50
N LEU A 83 7.87 -5.08 -3.47
CA LEU A 83 7.95 -4.54 -4.85
C LEU A 83 6.74 -4.88 -5.72
N ASP A 84 5.80 -5.67 -5.20
CA ASP A 84 4.62 -6.16 -5.95
C ASP A 84 4.96 -6.89 -7.26
N CYS A 85 6.13 -7.53 -7.30
CA CYS A 85 6.62 -8.24 -8.48
C CYS A 85 5.94 -9.59 -8.74
N ARG A 86 5.16 -10.11 -7.77
CA ARG A 86 4.39 -11.36 -7.83
C ARG A 86 5.19 -12.64 -8.10
N SER A 87 6.53 -12.61 -8.06
CA SER A 87 7.36 -13.82 -8.20
C SER A 87 7.04 -14.90 -7.17
N CYS A 88 6.52 -14.49 -6.00
CA CYS A 88 6.09 -15.41 -4.96
C CYS A 88 4.83 -16.22 -5.33
N GLU A 89 3.96 -15.71 -6.21
CA GLU A 89 2.77 -16.44 -6.67
C GLU A 89 3.16 -17.63 -7.54
N SER A 90 4.09 -17.44 -8.48
CA SER A 90 4.57 -18.50 -9.36
C SER A 90 5.36 -19.59 -8.61
N ALA A 91 5.99 -19.23 -7.49
CA ALA A 91 6.73 -20.16 -6.64
C ALA A 91 5.84 -20.89 -5.61
N CYS A 92 4.56 -20.55 -5.50
CA CYS A 92 3.67 -21.07 -4.46
C CYS A 92 2.95 -22.34 -4.91
N PRO A 93 3.22 -23.52 -4.30
CA PRO A 93 2.52 -24.75 -4.65
C PRO A 93 1.05 -24.75 -4.21
N SER A 94 0.69 -23.95 -3.19
CA SER A 94 -0.69 -23.79 -2.72
C SER A 94 -1.50 -22.80 -3.55
N GLY A 95 -0.90 -22.14 -4.55
CA GLY A 95 -1.59 -21.22 -5.45
C GLY A 95 -2.06 -19.92 -4.77
N VAL A 96 -1.38 -19.48 -3.70
CA VAL A 96 -1.72 -18.23 -3.01
C VAL A 96 -1.71 -17.06 -3.96
N GLN A 97 -2.82 -16.35 -4.07
CA GLN A 97 -2.97 -15.13 -4.87
C GLN A 97 -2.50 -13.91 -4.03
N TYR A 98 -1.19 -13.78 -3.87
CA TYR A 98 -0.57 -12.79 -3.00
C TYR A 98 -1.00 -11.34 -3.32
N GLY A 99 -1.13 -11.00 -4.59
CA GLY A 99 -1.56 -9.67 -5.00
C GLY A 99 -2.96 -9.31 -4.51
N ARG A 100 -3.86 -10.28 -4.43
CA ARG A 100 -5.21 -10.06 -3.88
C ARG A 100 -5.25 -9.85 -2.38
N LEU A 101 -4.13 -10.07 -1.69
CA LEU A 101 -3.96 -9.76 -0.28
C LEU A 101 -3.27 -8.42 -0.09
N ILE A 102 -2.10 -8.23 -0.73
CA ILE A 102 -1.25 -7.07 -0.48
C ILE A 102 -1.82 -5.76 -1.06
N GLU A 103 -2.41 -5.79 -2.26
CA GLU A 103 -2.91 -4.58 -2.91
C GLU A 103 -4.07 -3.93 -2.14
N PRO A 104 -5.19 -4.65 -1.86
CA PRO A 104 -6.29 -4.04 -1.13
C PRO A 104 -5.87 -3.63 0.28
N PHE A 105 -4.98 -4.39 0.93
CA PHE A 105 -4.48 -4.05 2.26
C PHE A 105 -3.68 -2.74 2.25
N ARG A 106 -2.82 -2.54 1.25
CA ARG A 106 -2.07 -1.29 1.08
C ARG A 106 -2.97 -0.10 0.77
N ILE A 107 -3.96 -0.29 -0.11
CA ILE A 107 -4.93 0.76 -0.46
C ILE A 107 -5.68 1.21 0.79
N GLU A 108 -6.18 0.28 1.59
CA GLU A 108 -6.91 0.58 2.81
C GLU A 108 -6.03 1.27 3.86
N THR A 109 -4.79 0.80 4.02
CA THR A 109 -3.80 1.42 4.92
C THR A 109 -3.52 2.87 4.50
N GLN A 110 -3.32 3.11 3.21
CA GLN A 110 -3.05 4.44 2.69
C GLN A 110 -4.26 5.38 2.85
N GLN A 111 -5.47 4.88 2.63
CA GLN A 111 -6.69 5.66 2.84
C GLN A 111 -6.84 6.10 4.30
N ARG A 112 -6.47 5.24 5.25
CA ARG A 112 -6.46 5.59 6.68
C ARG A 112 -5.43 6.66 7.00
N ASP A 113 -4.22 6.54 6.50
CA ASP A 113 -3.16 7.52 6.71
C ASP A 113 -3.57 8.91 6.18
N VAL A 114 -4.20 8.96 5.02
CA VAL A 114 -4.73 10.21 4.45
C VAL A 114 -5.87 10.77 5.32
N SER A 115 -6.79 9.94 5.79
CA SER A 115 -7.91 10.38 6.64
C SER A 115 -7.46 10.87 8.02
N GLU A 116 -6.35 10.34 8.52
CA GLU A 116 -5.75 10.74 9.80
C GLU A 116 -4.73 11.88 9.65
N ASN A 117 -4.60 12.44 8.45
CA ASN A 117 -3.61 13.48 8.11
C ASN A 117 -2.17 13.09 8.49
N LYS A 118 -1.89 11.79 8.50
CA LYS A 118 -0.57 11.25 8.79
C LYS A 118 0.28 11.36 7.54
N SER A 119 1.18 12.34 7.50
CA SER A 119 2.09 12.50 6.37
C SER A 119 3.03 11.29 6.26
N ARG A 120 3.26 10.83 5.03
CA ARG A 120 4.23 9.76 4.76
C ARG A 120 5.61 10.15 5.27
N PRO A 121 6.39 9.20 5.79
CA PRO A 121 7.75 9.49 6.24
C PRO A 121 8.56 10.15 5.12
N GLY A 122 9.35 11.18 5.49
CA GLY A 122 10.03 12.08 4.56
C GLY A 122 10.92 11.39 3.51
N TRP A 123 11.41 10.18 3.77
CA TRP A 123 12.21 9.42 2.81
C TRP A 123 11.40 8.95 1.57
N LEU A 124 10.10 8.64 1.73
CA LEU A 124 9.19 8.34 0.60
C LEU A 124 8.87 9.61 -0.20
N GLN A 125 8.83 10.76 0.47
CA GLN A 125 8.68 12.06 -0.18
C GLN A 125 9.94 12.37 -1.01
N THR A 126 11.13 12.06 -0.49
CA THR A 126 12.42 12.28 -1.16
C THR A 126 12.57 11.39 -2.41
N MET A 127 12.10 10.14 -2.36
CA MET A 127 12.15 9.23 -3.51
C MET A 127 11.29 9.71 -4.71
N ARG A 128 10.21 10.46 -4.46
CA ARG A 128 9.41 11.08 -5.53
C ARG A 128 10.08 12.29 -6.18
N ASN A 129 11.03 12.91 -5.48
CA ASN A 129 11.75 14.09 -5.95
C ASN A 129 13.11 13.74 -6.59
N ILE A 130 13.48 12.47 -6.64
CA ILE A 130 14.62 12.01 -7.44
C ILE A 130 14.13 11.88 -8.87
N ASP A 131 14.24 12.97 -9.62
CA ASP A 131 14.07 12.97 -11.06
C ASP A 131 15.14 12.07 -11.67
N CYS A 132 14.78 10.84 -12.02
CA CYS A 132 15.66 9.90 -12.73
C CYS A 132 16.01 10.37 -14.15
N PHE A 133 15.45 11.47 -14.61
CA PHE A 133 15.75 12.14 -15.87
C PHE A 133 15.78 13.64 -15.60
N GLY A 134 16.93 14.27 -15.82
CA GLY A 134 17.16 15.71 -15.69
C GLY A 134 16.26 16.56 -16.60
N GLY A 135 14.99 16.61 -16.29
CA GLY A 135 13.97 17.40 -16.96
C GLY A 135 13.13 18.12 -15.90
N SER A 136 12.92 19.40 -16.13
CA SER A 136 12.26 20.42 -15.34
C SER A 136 11.17 19.92 -14.40
N SER A 137 11.29 20.28 -13.12
CA SER A 137 10.34 20.03 -12.04
C SER A 137 8.90 20.37 -12.47
N ILE A 138 8.08 19.35 -12.71
CA ILE A 138 6.63 19.52 -12.73
C ILE A 138 6.16 19.47 -11.29
N THR A 139 6.10 20.61 -10.64
CA THR A 139 5.41 20.77 -9.36
C THR A 139 3.93 20.49 -9.60
N PHE A 140 3.47 19.29 -9.25
CA PHE A 140 2.05 19.02 -9.06
C PHE A 140 1.61 19.74 -7.77
N SER A 141 1.44 21.06 -7.87
CA SER A 141 0.71 21.82 -6.86
C SER A 141 -0.74 21.33 -6.86
N ASN A 142 -1.25 21.07 -5.67
CA ASN A 142 -2.65 20.75 -5.41
C ASN A 142 -3.56 21.83 -6.01
N ALA A 143 -3.95 21.68 -7.28
CA ALA A 143 -4.82 22.60 -8.00
C ALA A 143 -6.30 22.28 -7.73
N LEU A 144 -6.66 22.15 -6.45
CA LEU A 144 -8.07 22.06 -6.03
C LEU A 144 -8.51 23.26 -5.14
N ALA A 145 -7.66 24.29 -5.00
CA ALA A 145 -7.98 25.47 -4.18
C ALA A 145 -8.09 26.79 -4.95
N ASP A 146 -7.91 26.81 -6.29
CA ASP A 146 -8.00 28.07 -7.04
C ASP A 146 -9.01 27.99 -8.19
N SER A 147 -10.28 28.13 -7.84
CA SER A 147 -11.37 28.37 -8.79
C SER A 147 -11.36 29.80 -9.38
N GLU A 148 -10.45 30.65 -8.95
CA GLU A 148 -10.40 32.05 -9.40
C GLU A 148 -9.46 32.32 -10.60
N LEU A 149 -8.51 31.43 -10.91
CA LEU A 149 -7.58 31.65 -12.04
C LEU A 149 -8.09 31.19 -13.40
N ARG A 150 -9.26 30.55 -13.49
CA ARG A 150 -9.85 30.13 -14.78
C ARG A 150 -10.54 31.25 -15.56
N SER A 151 -10.83 32.39 -14.94
CA SER A 151 -11.52 33.49 -15.58
C SER A 151 -10.60 34.41 -16.41
N SER A 152 -9.28 34.41 -16.13
CA SER A 152 -8.34 35.33 -16.80
C SER A 152 -7.67 34.75 -18.05
N ALA A 153 -7.64 33.44 -18.24
CA ALA A 153 -6.96 32.80 -19.37
C ALA A 153 -7.83 32.68 -20.63
N ALA A 154 -9.15 32.86 -20.53
CA ALA A 154 -10.06 32.75 -21.67
C ALA A 154 -10.10 33.97 -22.56
N SER A 155 -9.54 35.12 -22.11
CA SER A 155 -9.65 36.41 -22.85
C SER A 155 -8.46 36.70 -23.77
N THR A 156 -7.38 35.91 -23.72
CA THR A 156 -6.13 36.23 -24.48
C THR A 156 -5.89 35.33 -25.70
N MET A 157 -6.74 34.33 -25.96
CA MET A 157 -6.57 33.42 -27.11
C MET A 157 -7.40 33.74 -28.35
N ALA A 158 -8.10 34.90 -28.38
CA ALA A 158 -9.00 35.22 -29.49
C ALA A 158 -8.40 36.05 -30.65
N THR A 159 -7.07 36.30 -30.67
CA THR A 159 -6.48 37.14 -31.76
C THR A 159 -5.09 36.64 -32.19
N ARG A 160 -5.04 35.47 -32.84
CA ARG A 160 -3.94 35.16 -33.76
C ARG A 160 -4.45 34.28 -34.89
N GLN A 161 -4.97 34.90 -35.92
CA GLN A 161 -5.23 34.29 -37.21
C GLN A 161 -3.93 34.33 -38.04
N PRO A 162 -3.48 33.22 -38.67
CA PRO A 162 -2.34 33.24 -39.58
C PRO A 162 -2.76 33.87 -40.92
N PRO A 163 -1.85 34.51 -41.67
CA PRO A 163 -2.15 35.05 -42.99
C PRO A 163 -2.39 33.93 -43.99
N ALA A 164 -3.38 34.14 -44.88
CA ALA A 164 -3.72 33.26 -45.98
C ALA A 164 -2.66 33.35 -47.12
N PRO A 165 -2.56 32.26 -47.97
CA PRO A 165 -1.54 32.12 -49.02
C PRO A 165 -1.66 33.13 -50.15
#